data_294261cc7a87d2313aa5deb311564320
#
_entry.id   294261cc7a87d2313aa5deb311564320
#
_cell.length_a   1.000
_cell.length_b   1.000
_cell.length_c   1.000
_cell.angle_alpha   90.00
_cell.angle_beta   90.00
_cell.angle_gamma   90.00
#
_symmetry.space_group_name_H-M   'P 1'
#
loop_
_entity.id
_entity.type
_entity.pdbx_description
1 polymer ?
#
loop_
_entity_poly.entity_id
_entity_poly.type
_entity_poly.pdbx_seq_one_letter_code
_entity_poly.pdbx_strand_id
1 'polypeptide(L)'
;VIIAQTATRLACDRRPYTVEIGNGPRVPARSVIIATGAEYRKPPLENLARFEGAGVYYGATFMEAQLCVGEEVIVVGGGNSAGQAAVFLAQTARRVYVLVRSGGLAESMSRYLIRRIEENPAIVLRTQTEIAALEGDNHLQRVRWRDHRSGNSEVNDIRHVFFMTGGDPNTHWLDGCVVRDTK
;
A
#
# COMPACT_ATOMS: atom_id res chain seq x y z
N VAL A 1 -6.98 25.08 16.25
CA VAL A 1 -6.39 23.80 15.78
C VAL A 1 -6.21 22.91 17.00
N ILE A 2 -6.72 21.68 16.93
CA ILE A 2 -6.51 20.64 17.95
C ILE A 2 -5.51 19.66 17.37
N ILE A 3 -4.39 19.46 18.04
CA ILE A 3 -3.28 18.62 17.56
C ILE A 3 -3.10 17.43 18.52
N ALA A 4 -2.67 16.30 17.98
CA ALA A 4 -2.38 15.06 18.72
C ALA A 4 -3.57 14.52 19.54
N GLN A 5 -4.77 14.69 19.04
CA GLN A 5 -5.98 14.11 19.63
C GLN A 5 -6.79 13.36 18.58
N THR A 6 -7.41 12.27 19.00
CA THR A 6 -8.15 11.37 18.11
C THR A 6 -9.64 11.71 18.15
N ALA A 7 -10.27 11.86 16.98
CA ALA A 7 -11.72 11.87 16.87
C ALA A 7 -12.24 10.45 17.13
N THR A 8 -13.12 10.30 18.11
CA THR A 8 -13.61 8.99 18.58
C THR A 8 -15.02 8.70 18.14
N ARG A 9 -15.82 9.75 17.82
CA ARG A 9 -17.19 9.60 17.37
C ARG A 9 -17.64 10.83 16.58
N LEU A 10 -18.50 10.61 15.59
CA LEU A 10 -19.29 11.65 14.94
C LEU A 10 -20.75 11.45 15.28
N ALA A 11 -21.37 12.44 15.93
CA ALA A 11 -22.82 12.50 16.13
C ALA A 11 -23.46 13.31 15.00
N CYS A 12 -24.34 12.69 14.21
CA CYS A 12 -24.96 13.29 13.02
C CYS A 12 -26.49 13.21 13.02
N ASP A 13 -27.09 12.82 14.11
CA ASP A 13 -28.55 12.75 14.34
C ASP A 13 -29.23 14.13 14.25
N ARG A 14 -28.49 15.20 14.48
CA ARG A 14 -28.96 16.59 14.39
C ARG A 14 -27.86 17.54 13.93
N ARG A 15 -28.25 18.74 13.48
CA ARG A 15 -27.33 19.84 13.16
C ARG A 15 -27.29 20.89 14.29
N PRO A 16 -26.09 21.47 14.58
CA PRO A 16 -24.79 21.16 14.01
C PRO A 16 -24.35 19.76 14.37
N TYR A 17 -23.56 19.12 13.47
CA TYR A 17 -22.89 17.85 13.77
C TYR A 17 -21.94 18.03 14.95
N THR A 18 -21.63 16.95 15.66
CA THR A 18 -20.71 17.03 16.78
C THR A 18 -19.61 15.99 16.64
N VAL A 19 -18.35 16.44 16.61
CA VAL A 19 -17.17 15.56 16.64
C VAL A 19 -16.74 15.42 18.10
N GLU A 20 -16.67 14.20 18.60
CA GLU A 20 -16.15 13.88 19.94
C GLU A 20 -14.64 13.57 19.82
N ILE A 21 -13.84 14.23 20.69
CA ILE A 21 -12.38 14.15 20.68
C ILE A 21 -11.92 13.40 21.93
N GLY A 22 -11.60 12.12 21.81
CA GLY A 22 -11.15 11.29 22.94
C GLY A 22 -12.05 11.45 24.16
N ASN A 23 -11.44 11.69 25.32
CA ASN A 23 -12.14 12.06 26.57
C ASN A 23 -12.27 13.60 26.73
N GLY A 24 -12.09 14.34 25.65
CA GLY A 24 -11.99 15.79 25.64
C GLY A 24 -13.24 16.51 25.14
N PRO A 25 -13.07 17.66 24.50
CA PRO A 25 -14.17 18.52 24.09
C PRO A 25 -15.01 17.91 22.96
N ARG A 26 -16.28 18.33 22.92
CA ARG A 26 -17.18 18.12 21.80
C ARG A 26 -17.13 19.35 20.89
N VAL A 27 -16.82 19.13 19.61
CA VAL A 27 -16.68 20.20 18.63
C VAL A 27 -17.90 20.22 17.70
N PRO A 28 -18.74 21.27 17.79
CA PRO A 28 -19.86 21.44 16.87
C PRO A 28 -19.34 21.86 15.48
N ALA A 29 -19.89 21.28 14.42
CA ALA A 29 -19.50 21.58 13.05
C ALA A 29 -20.71 21.57 12.10
N ARG A 30 -20.77 22.54 11.17
CA ARG A 30 -21.81 22.56 10.12
C ARG A 30 -21.49 21.58 9.00
N SER A 31 -20.21 21.30 8.78
CA SER A 31 -19.67 20.35 7.79
C SER A 31 -18.48 19.63 8.38
N VAL A 32 -18.26 18.37 8.01
CA VAL A 32 -17.13 17.55 8.43
C VAL A 32 -16.48 16.95 7.19
N ILE A 33 -15.16 17.11 7.08
CA ILE A 33 -14.34 16.46 6.07
C ILE A 33 -13.63 15.28 6.74
N ILE A 34 -13.88 14.07 6.24
CA ILE A 34 -13.29 12.83 6.75
C ILE A 34 -12.02 12.57 5.93
N ALA A 35 -10.86 12.71 6.57
CA ALA A 35 -9.55 12.52 5.96
C ALA A 35 -8.63 11.72 6.90
N THR A 36 -9.18 10.62 7.46
CA THR A 36 -8.54 9.82 8.51
C THR A 36 -7.59 8.75 7.99
N GLY A 37 -7.42 8.65 6.67
CA GLY A 37 -6.50 7.69 6.05
C GLY A 37 -6.93 6.23 6.22
N ALA A 38 -5.98 5.34 6.04
CA ALA A 38 -6.17 3.90 6.15
C ALA A 38 -4.96 3.27 6.85
N GLU A 39 -5.18 2.13 7.47
CA GLU A 39 -4.12 1.26 7.96
C GLU A 39 -3.77 0.24 6.87
N TYR A 40 -2.52 0.26 6.42
CA TYR A 40 -2.07 -0.65 5.36
C TYR A 40 -1.92 -2.07 5.87
N ARG A 41 -2.40 -3.04 5.08
CA ARG A 41 -2.26 -4.46 5.39
C ARG A 41 -0.82 -4.89 5.24
N LYS A 42 -0.24 -5.36 6.35
CA LYS A 42 1.14 -5.79 6.42
C LYS A 42 1.22 -7.30 6.20
N PRO A 43 2.12 -7.78 5.30
CA PRO A 43 2.36 -9.20 5.17
C PRO A 43 3.03 -9.76 6.43
N PRO A 44 2.81 -11.04 6.77
CA PRO A 44 3.41 -11.68 7.94
C PRO A 44 4.88 -12.07 7.67
N LEU A 45 5.72 -11.08 7.44
CA LEU A 45 7.16 -11.27 7.22
C LEU A 45 7.93 -10.92 8.49
N GLU A 46 8.85 -11.79 8.87
CA GLU A 46 9.84 -11.47 9.87
C GLU A 46 10.63 -10.23 9.44
N ASN A 47 11.04 -9.41 10.39
CA ASN A 47 11.82 -8.20 10.15
C ASN A 47 11.14 -7.08 9.34
N LEU A 48 9.87 -7.20 8.96
CA LEU A 48 9.17 -6.20 8.14
C LEU A 48 9.27 -4.80 8.76
N ALA A 49 8.98 -4.69 10.06
CA ALA A 49 9.01 -3.43 10.79
C ALA A 49 10.39 -2.75 10.80
N ARG A 50 11.46 -3.54 10.67
CA ARG A 50 12.84 -3.02 10.61
C ARG A 50 13.12 -2.24 9.33
N PHE A 51 12.46 -2.59 8.25
CA PHE A 51 12.68 -2.01 6.94
C PHE A 51 11.60 -0.99 6.52
N GLU A 52 10.58 -0.78 7.35
CA GLU A 52 9.56 0.26 7.08
C GLU A 52 10.20 1.64 7.04
N GLY A 53 10.04 2.35 5.92
CA GLY A 53 10.75 3.61 5.64
C GLY A 53 12.23 3.47 5.28
N ALA A 54 12.80 2.26 5.37
CA ALA A 54 14.19 1.95 5.06
C ALA A 54 14.32 0.89 3.95
N GLY A 55 13.44 0.99 2.94
CA GLY A 55 13.36 0.08 1.79
C GLY A 55 11.99 -0.58 1.60
N VAL A 56 11.12 -0.54 2.62
CA VAL A 56 9.73 -1.01 2.53
C VAL A 56 8.77 0.16 2.61
N TYR A 57 7.84 0.25 1.67
CA TYR A 57 6.88 1.33 1.49
C TYR A 57 5.47 0.80 1.25
N TYR A 58 4.45 1.59 1.62
CA TYR A 58 3.03 1.29 1.42
C TYR A 58 2.33 2.28 0.48
N GLY A 59 3.09 3.17 -0.13
CA GLY A 59 2.66 4.13 -1.13
C GLY A 59 3.79 4.42 -2.11
N ALA A 60 3.45 4.73 -3.34
CA ALA A 60 4.41 5.14 -4.36
C ALA A 60 4.15 6.61 -4.71
N THR A 61 4.74 7.52 -3.95
CA THR A 61 4.70 8.96 -4.20
C THR A 61 5.97 9.42 -4.91
N PHE A 62 6.01 10.70 -5.25
CA PHE A 62 7.20 11.29 -5.86
C PHE A 62 8.45 11.15 -4.99
N MET A 63 8.29 11.20 -3.66
CA MET A 63 9.42 11.09 -2.73
C MET A 63 10.06 9.70 -2.79
N GLU A 64 9.25 8.63 -2.68
CA GLU A 64 9.76 7.26 -2.75
C GLU A 64 10.32 6.96 -4.16
N ALA A 65 9.71 7.48 -5.23
CA ALA A 65 10.21 7.29 -6.58
C ALA A 65 11.61 7.91 -6.78
N GLN A 66 11.92 9.03 -6.13
CA GLN A 66 13.26 9.64 -6.19
C GLN A 66 14.33 8.75 -5.54
N LEU A 67 13.98 7.98 -4.50
CA LEU A 67 14.90 7.03 -3.87
C LEU A 67 15.23 5.83 -4.76
N CYS A 68 14.42 5.58 -5.79
CA CYS A 68 14.48 4.39 -6.63
C CYS A 68 15.00 4.67 -8.05
N VAL A 69 15.50 5.89 -8.33
CA VAL A 69 15.99 6.26 -9.66
C VAL A 69 17.12 5.36 -10.12
N GLY A 70 16.94 4.66 -11.26
CA GLY A 70 17.92 3.74 -11.81
C GLY A 70 18.03 2.39 -11.07
N GLU A 71 17.27 2.17 -10.00
CA GLU A 71 17.27 0.94 -9.22
C GLU A 71 16.26 -0.09 -9.75
N GLU A 72 16.39 -1.34 -9.33
CA GLU A 72 15.36 -2.36 -9.48
C GLU A 72 14.44 -2.31 -8.24
N VAL A 73 13.14 -2.38 -8.48
CA VAL A 73 12.14 -2.28 -7.42
C VAL A 73 11.11 -3.40 -7.50
N ILE A 74 10.49 -3.73 -6.38
CA ILE A 74 9.40 -4.70 -6.31
C ILE A 74 8.11 -3.96 -5.95
N VAL A 75 7.03 -4.26 -6.66
CA VAL A 75 5.65 -3.90 -6.30
C VAL A 75 4.88 -5.18 -6.00
N VAL A 76 4.35 -5.31 -4.80
CA VAL A 76 3.57 -6.47 -4.37
C VAL A 76 2.09 -6.12 -4.38
N GLY A 77 1.31 -6.83 -5.18
CA GLY A 77 -0.14 -6.65 -5.27
C GLY A 77 -0.67 -6.82 -6.68
N GLY A 78 -1.93 -7.25 -6.80
CA GLY A 78 -2.61 -7.50 -8.08
C GLY A 78 -3.72 -6.51 -8.41
N GLY A 79 -4.00 -5.53 -7.55
CA GLY A 79 -5.08 -4.55 -7.75
C GLY A 79 -4.63 -3.28 -8.49
N ASN A 80 -5.58 -2.38 -8.71
CA ASN A 80 -5.34 -1.10 -9.43
C ASN A 80 -4.23 -0.26 -8.79
N SER A 81 -4.13 -0.22 -7.46
CA SER A 81 -3.07 0.53 -6.76
C SER A 81 -1.68 -0.01 -7.11
N ALA A 82 -1.52 -1.33 -7.19
CA ALA A 82 -0.27 -1.95 -7.61
C ALA A 82 0.07 -1.63 -9.06
N GLY A 83 -0.93 -1.68 -9.96
CA GLY A 83 -0.75 -1.32 -11.36
C GLY A 83 -0.35 0.14 -11.55
N GLN A 84 -0.98 1.06 -10.84
CA GLN A 84 -0.63 2.48 -10.86
C GLN A 84 0.77 2.72 -10.34
N ALA A 85 1.15 2.10 -9.21
CA ALA A 85 2.48 2.19 -8.64
C ALA A 85 3.55 1.65 -9.60
N ALA A 86 3.32 0.48 -10.21
CA ALA A 86 4.26 -0.13 -11.15
C ALA A 86 4.51 0.77 -12.37
N VAL A 87 3.44 1.30 -12.98
CA VAL A 87 3.54 2.20 -14.14
C VAL A 87 4.20 3.52 -13.78
N PHE A 88 3.96 4.03 -12.58
CA PHE A 88 4.57 5.26 -12.09
C PHE A 88 6.07 5.08 -11.83
N LEU A 89 6.45 4.06 -11.09
CA LEU A 89 7.84 3.75 -10.76
C LEU A 89 8.68 3.41 -12.00
N ALA A 90 8.09 2.76 -13.01
CA ALA A 90 8.76 2.41 -14.25
C ALA A 90 9.20 3.63 -15.10
N GLN A 91 8.79 4.85 -14.72
CA GLN A 91 9.28 6.07 -15.38
C GLN A 91 10.73 6.41 -15.00
N THR A 92 11.19 5.98 -13.83
CA THR A 92 12.50 6.34 -13.28
C THR A 92 13.32 5.14 -12.81
N ALA A 93 12.67 4.07 -12.37
CA ALA A 93 13.34 2.83 -12.00
C ALA A 93 13.89 2.10 -13.23
N ARG A 94 15.01 1.41 -13.09
CA ARG A 94 15.58 0.57 -14.12
C ARG A 94 14.68 -0.61 -14.47
N ARG A 95 14.03 -1.20 -13.46
CA ARG A 95 13.11 -2.33 -13.60
C ARG A 95 12.14 -2.40 -12.44
N VAL A 96 10.90 -2.75 -12.73
CA VAL A 96 9.84 -2.95 -11.75
C VAL A 96 9.34 -4.39 -11.84
N TYR A 97 9.54 -5.17 -10.79
CA TYR A 97 8.96 -6.51 -10.66
C TYR A 97 7.61 -6.40 -9.98
N VAL A 98 6.55 -6.83 -10.64
CA VAL A 98 5.20 -6.90 -10.06
C VAL A 98 4.95 -8.32 -9.59
N LEU A 99 4.92 -8.53 -8.27
CA LEU A 99 4.68 -9.85 -7.67
C LEU A 99 3.21 -10.00 -7.31
N VAL A 100 2.56 -11.03 -7.83
CA VAL A 100 1.17 -11.36 -7.54
C VAL A 100 1.02 -12.82 -7.14
N ARG A 101 0.22 -13.08 -6.10
CA ARG A 101 -0.03 -14.45 -5.62
C ARG A 101 -0.97 -15.23 -6.54
N SER A 102 -1.85 -14.54 -7.26
CA SER A 102 -2.77 -15.12 -8.24
C SER A 102 -2.05 -15.51 -9.54
N GLY A 103 -2.77 -16.23 -10.40
CA GLY A 103 -2.29 -16.61 -11.74
C GLY A 103 -2.23 -15.47 -12.76
N GLY A 104 -2.71 -14.27 -12.40
CA GLY A 104 -2.74 -13.12 -13.29
C GLY A 104 -3.35 -11.87 -12.64
N LEU A 105 -3.56 -10.83 -13.43
CA LEU A 105 -4.06 -9.53 -13.00
C LEU A 105 -5.56 -9.31 -13.30
N ALA A 106 -6.14 -10.13 -14.18
CA ALA A 106 -7.45 -9.87 -14.79
C ALA A 106 -8.62 -9.82 -13.79
N GLU A 107 -8.49 -10.50 -12.64
CA GLU A 107 -9.55 -10.59 -11.63
C GLU A 107 -9.67 -9.33 -10.77
N SER A 108 -8.60 -8.54 -10.64
CA SER A 108 -8.52 -7.45 -9.65
C SER A 108 -7.97 -6.14 -10.20
N MET A 109 -7.47 -6.13 -11.44
CA MET A 109 -6.89 -4.94 -12.07
C MET A 109 -7.66 -4.56 -13.33
N SER A 110 -7.84 -3.25 -13.56
CA SER A 110 -8.47 -2.74 -14.76
C SER A 110 -7.65 -3.09 -16.02
N ARG A 111 -8.34 -3.40 -17.12
CA ARG A 111 -7.71 -3.75 -18.42
C ARG A 111 -6.75 -2.67 -18.93
N TYR A 112 -7.06 -1.41 -18.64
CA TYR A 112 -6.20 -0.29 -18.98
C TYR A 112 -4.82 -0.40 -18.32
N LEU A 113 -4.76 -0.73 -17.02
CA LEU A 113 -3.49 -0.87 -16.31
C LEU A 113 -2.75 -2.14 -16.73
N ILE A 114 -3.47 -3.25 -16.92
CA ILE A 114 -2.88 -4.50 -17.42
C ILE A 114 -2.13 -4.24 -18.74
N ARG A 115 -2.79 -3.59 -19.70
CA ARG A 115 -2.20 -3.24 -20.97
C ARG A 115 -0.94 -2.39 -20.81
N ARG A 116 -0.97 -1.37 -19.95
CA ARG A 116 0.20 -0.53 -19.68
C ARG A 116 1.38 -1.29 -19.05
N ILE A 117 1.09 -2.30 -18.24
CA ILE A 117 2.10 -3.19 -17.67
C ILE A 117 2.71 -4.07 -18.77
N GLU A 118 1.87 -4.69 -19.59
CA GLU A 118 2.30 -5.59 -20.66
C GLU A 118 3.11 -4.89 -21.77
N GLU A 119 2.76 -3.65 -22.10
CA GLU A 119 3.44 -2.84 -23.11
C GLU A 119 4.73 -2.18 -22.59
N ASN A 120 5.01 -2.18 -21.29
CA ASN A 120 6.18 -1.51 -20.73
C ASN A 120 7.34 -2.49 -20.49
N PRO A 121 8.45 -2.40 -21.27
CA PRO A 121 9.56 -3.34 -21.15
C PRO A 121 10.33 -3.24 -19.82
N ALA A 122 10.17 -2.16 -19.06
CA ALA A 122 10.76 -2.01 -17.72
C ALA A 122 9.96 -2.75 -16.65
N ILE A 123 8.74 -3.23 -16.95
CA ILE A 123 7.90 -3.94 -15.98
C ILE A 123 7.93 -5.44 -16.24
N VAL A 124 8.21 -6.21 -15.21
CA VAL A 124 8.22 -7.68 -15.25
C VAL A 124 7.16 -8.23 -14.32
N LEU A 125 6.12 -8.85 -14.87
CA LEU A 125 5.09 -9.51 -14.08
C LEU A 125 5.56 -10.90 -13.64
N ARG A 126 5.49 -11.16 -12.33
CA ARG A 126 5.73 -12.46 -11.68
C ARG A 126 4.45 -12.93 -11.02
N THR A 127 3.73 -13.81 -11.69
CA THR A 127 2.52 -14.45 -11.15
C THR A 127 2.88 -15.57 -10.20
N GLN A 128 1.95 -15.94 -9.32
CA GLN A 128 2.11 -17.00 -8.33
C GLN A 128 3.40 -16.85 -7.50
N THR A 129 3.80 -15.60 -7.25
CA THR A 129 5.05 -15.25 -6.57
C THR A 129 4.78 -14.37 -5.36
N GLU A 130 5.44 -14.66 -4.26
CA GLU A 130 5.37 -13.87 -3.03
C GLU A 130 6.75 -13.63 -2.43
N ILE A 131 6.87 -12.59 -1.61
CA ILE A 131 8.07 -12.36 -0.81
C ILE A 131 8.10 -13.37 0.35
N ALA A 132 9.21 -14.10 0.46
CA ALA A 132 9.45 -15.07 1.52
C ALA A 132 10.34 -14.53 2.64
N ALA A 133 11.27 -13.61 2.33
CA ALA A 133 12.13 -12.98 3.34
C ALA A 133 12.66 -11.63 2.87
N LEU A 134 12.94 -10.76 3.85
CA LEU A 134 13.62 -9.48 3.70
C LEU A 134 14.96 -9.56 4.43
N GLU A 135 16.05 -9.14 3.81
CA GLU A 135 17.40 -9.24 4.35
C GLU A 135 18.13 -7.91 4.24
N GLY A 136 18.88 -7.56 5.27
CA GLY A 136 19.68 -6.33 5.36
C GLY A 136 19.99 -5.94 6.79
N ASP A 137 20.74 -4.87 6.96
CA ASP A 137 21.11 -4.32 8.27
C ASP A 137 20.21 -3.13 8.64
N ASN A 138 20.66 -1.89 8.43
CA ASN A 138 19.89 -0.68 8.73
C ASN A 138 18.87 -0.34 7.66
N HIS A 139 18.99 -0.92 6.48
CA HIS A 139 18.08 -0.79 5.34
C HIS A 139 17.98 -2.11 4.59
N LEU A 140 16.94 -2.24 3.79
CA LEU A 140 16.73 -3.41 2.94
C LEU A 140 17.86 -3.51 1.91
N GLN A 141 18.45 -4.70 1.76
CA GLN A 141 19.54 -4.98 0.83
C GLN A 141 19.16 -6.06 -0.17
N ARG A 142 18.43 -7.09 0.30
CA ARG A 142 18.04 -8.22 -0.53
C ARG A 142 16.63 -8.67 -0.20
N VAL A 143 15.98 -9.22 -1.21
CA VAL A 143 14.64 -9.80 -1.11
C VAL A 143 14.69 -11.23 -1.62
N ARG A 144 14.15 -12.14 -0.84
CA ARG A 144 13.89 -13.50 -1.28
C ARG A 144 12.43 -13.62 -1.65
N TRP A 145 12.14 -14.01 -2.88
CA TRP A 145 10.80 -14.40 -3.28
C TRP A 145 10.71 -15.88 -3.59
N ARG A 146 9.50 -16.40 -3.56
CA ARG A 146 9.17 -17.79 -3.86
C ARG A 146 8.11 -17.85 -4.95
N ASP A 147 8.38 -18.64 -5.97
CA ASP A 147 7.42 -19.02 -7.00
C ASP A 147 6.66 -20.28 -6.52
N HIS A 148 5.35 -20.14 -6.34
CA HIS A 148 4.50 -21.24 -5.86
C HIS A 148 4.27 -22.33 -6.89
N ARG A 149 4.45 -22.05 -8.19
CA ARG A 149 4.28 -23.03 -9.26
C ARG A 149 5.46 -23.99 -9.32
N SER A 150 6.68 -23.47 -9.25
CA SER A 150 7.89 -24.28 -9.30
C SER A 150 8.40 -24.70 -7.92
N GLY A 151 7.97 -24.03 -6.86
CA GLY A 151 8.51 -24.17 -5.51
C GLY A 151 9.87 -23.53 -5.30
N ASN A 152 10.45 -22.92 -6.34
CA ASN A 152 11.78 -22.33 -6.30
C ASN A 152 11.77 -20.99 -5.54
N SER A 153 12.88 -20.72 -4.86
CA SER A 153 13.13 -19.43 -4.22
C SER A 153 14.36 -18.78 -4.85
N GLU A 154 14.26 -17.48 -5.10
CA GLU A 154 15.34 -16.66 -5.65
C GLU A 154 15.68 -15.54 -4.66
N VAL A 155 16.96 -15.23 -4.49
CA VAL A 155 17.45 -14.07 -3.74
C VAL A 155 17.89 -13.00 -4.73
N ASN A 156 17.42 -11.79 -4.53
CA ASN A 156 17.66 -10.67 -5.42
C ASN A 156 18.20 -9.47 -4.64
N ASP A 157 19.20 -8.80 -5.17
CA ASP A 157 19.81 -7.59 -4.61
C ASP A 157 18.91 -6.37 -4.90
N ILE A 158 17.71 -6.35 -4.29
CA ILE A 158 16.72 -5.31 -4.45
C ILE A 158 16.49 -4.64 -3.10
N ARG A 159 16.50 -3.31 -3.10
CA ARG A 159 16.46 -2.47 -1.91
C ARG A 159 15.14 -1.76 -1.67
N HIS A 160 14.21 -1.85 -2.61
CA HIS A 160 12.96 -1.11 -2.57
C HIS A 160 11.77 -2.02 -2.86
N VAL A 161 10.86 -2.13 -1.89
CA VAL A 161 9.64 -2.94 -1.97
C VAL A 161 8.44 -2.06 -1.64
N PHE A 162 7.45 -2.09 -2.50
CA PHE A 162 6.19 -1.37 -2.38
C PHE A 162 5.06 -2.37 -2.16
N PHE A 163 4.52 -2.43 -0.94
CA PHE A 163 3.36 -3.27 -0.64
C PHE A 163 2.06 -2.53 -0.98
N MET A 164 1.43 -2.92 -2.09
CA MET A 164 0.14 -2.43 -2.56
C MET A 164 -0.97 -3.46 -2.32
N THR A 165 -0.97 -4.03 -1.11
CA THR A 165 -1.85 -5.13 -0.69
C THR A 165 -3.17 -4.67 -0.12
N GLY A 166 -3.46 -3.38 -0.23
CA GLY A 166 -4.67 -2.73 0.29
C GLY A 166 -4.50 -2.22 1.71
N GLY A 167 -5.56 -1.61 2.21
CA GLY A 167 -5.62 -1.07 3.56
C GLY A 167 -7.05 -1.00 4.05
N ASP A 168 -7.19 -0.93 5.35
CA ASP A 168 -8.49 -0.80 6.02
C ASP A 168 -8.69 0.67 6.39
N PRO A 169 -9.79 1.32 5.95
CA PRO A 169 -10.01 2.73 6.19
C PRO A 169 -10.26 3.00 7.69
N ASN A 170 -9.66 4.07 8.21
CA ASN A 170 -9.84 4.50 9.61
C ASN A 170 -11.19 5.19 9.81
N THR A 171 -12.28 4.44 9.66
CA THR A 171 -13.67 4.96 9.67
C THR A 171 -14.56 4.41 10.78
N HIS A 172 -14.03 3.61 11.70
CA HIS A 172 -14.79 3.01 12.80
C HIS A 172 -15.50 4.05 13.70
N TRP A 173 -14.92 5.25 13.85
CA TRP A 173 -15.48 6.37 14.62
C TRP A 173 -16.72 7.01 13.98
N LEU A 174 -17.08 6.58 12.76
CA LEU A 174 -18.26 7.05 12.02
C LEU A 174 -19.46 6.12 12.15
N ASP A 175 -19.36 5.08 12.97
CA ASP A 175 -20.41 4.08 13.13
C ASP A 175 -21.74 4.71 13.53
N GLY A 176 -22.79 4.32 12.81
CA GLY A 176 -24.14 4.85 13.02
C GLY A 176 -24.41 6.23 12.41
N CYS A 177 -23.40 6.88 11.82
CA CYS A 177 -23.53 8.21 11.22
C CYS A 177 -23.54 8.17 9.67
N VAL A 178 -22.70 7.36 9.07
CA VAL A 178 -22.60 7.21 7.62
C VAL A 178 -22.77 5.75 7.20
N VAL A 179 -23.37 5.55 6.04
CA VAL A 179 -23.42 4.22 5.43
C VAL A 179 -22.04 3.90 4.89
N ARG A 180 -21.53 2.72 5.23
CA ARG A 180 -20.25 2.20 4.74
C ARG A 180 -20.50 0.92 3.96
N ASP A 181 -19.72 0.70 2.91
CA ASP A 181 -19.69 -0.59 2.24
C ASP A 181 -18.84 -1.60 3.03
N THR A 182 -18.87 -2.83 2.62
CA THR A 182 -18.14 -3.94 3.27
C THR A 182 -16.78 -4.21 2.62
N LYS A 183 -16.33 -3.32 1.76
CA LYS A 183 -15.06 -3.49 1.02
C LYS A 183 -13.93 -2.79 1.72
#